data_2d015f37fc30af631a9831c59dfd7c87
#
_entry.id   2d015f37fc30af631a9831c59dfd7c87
#
_cell.length_a   1.000
_cell.length_b   1.000
_cell.length_c   1.000
_cell.angle_alpha   90.00
_cell.angle_beta   90.00
_cell.angle_gamma   90.00
#
_symmetry.space_group_name_H-M   'P 1'
#
loop_
_entity.id
_entity.type
_entity.pdbx_description
1 polymer ?
#
loop_
_entity_poly.entity_id
_entity_poly.type
_entity_poly.pdbx_seq_one_letter_code
_entity_poly.pdbx_strand_id
1 'polypeptide(L)'
;KAAAFVVCYGDEQENEYKGNIWIYENGETKQLTGLGKEKQYIWEDNTHLLFQAVRTDAEKKKQEAKEEFTSFYRIDIHGGEATLAFTLPYAADTIEEIAHGKFWVSGTIDSHYPDYYKMTEEERKEVNKHNEEEADYQVIDETPFWMNGGTFINKKRSAFFIYDKNTQESERLTPELF
;
A
#
# COMPACT_ATOMS: atom_id res chain seq x y z
N LYS A 1 25.63 12.30 5.68
CA LYS A 1 24.74 11.31 5.01
C LYS A 1 23.85 10.71 6.07
N ALA A 2 22.54 10.67 5.79
CA ALA A 2 21.54 9.99 6.62
C ALA A 2 21.30 8.56 6.11
N ALA A 3 20.87 7.68 7.03
CA ALA A 3 20.33 6.37 6.73
C ALA A 3 18.95 6.23 7.40
N ALA A 4 17.99 5.66 6.70
CA ALA A 4 16.69 5.31 7.26
C ALA A 4 16.62 3.79 7.48
N PHE A 5 15.84 3.36 8.47
CA PHE A 5 15.57 1.95 8.74
C PHE A 5 14.26 1.80 9.51
N VAL A 6 13.66 0.62 9.42
CA VAL A 6 12.45 0.30 10.17
C VAL A 6 12.82 -0.52 11.40
N VAL A 7 12.33 -0.10 12.56
CA VAL A 7 12.40 -0.90 13.79
C VAL A 7 11.06 -1.56 13.99
N CYS A 8 11.04 -2.91 13.93
CA CYS A 8 9.86 -3.70 14.18
C CYS A 8 9.89 -4.32 15.58
N TYR A 9 8.75 -4.35 16.25
CA TYR A 9 8.58 -4.98 17.56
C TYR A 9 7.21 -5.63 17.66
N GLY A 10 7.10 -6.67 18.49
CA GLY A 10 5.83 -7.33 18.79
C GLY A 10 5.06 -6.54 19.85
N ASP A 11 3.80 -6.25 19.57
CA ASP A 11 2.85 -5.73 20.55
C ASP A 11 1.99 -6.90 21.07
N GLU A 12 2.27 -7.34 22.29
CA GLU A 12 1.57 -8.48 22.90
C GLU A 12 0.10 -8.19 23.22
N GLN A 13 -0.25 -6.92 23.43
CA GLN A 13 -1.62 -6.53 23.78
C GLN A 13 -2.54 -6.57 22.54
N GLU A 14 -2.04 -6.10 21.42
CA GLU A 14 -2.77 -6.09 20.15
C GLU A 14 -2.48 -7.34 19.30
N ASN A 15 -1.55 -8.20 19.74
CA ASN A 15 -1.10 -9.41 19.03
C ASN A 15 -0.70 -9.13 17.58
N GLU A 16 0.02 -8.03 17.38
CA GLU A 16 0.51 -7.61 16.06
C GLU A 16 1.97 -7.15 16.10
N TYR A 17 2.62 -7.14 14.92
CA TYR A 17 3.93 -6.52 14.76
C TYR A 17 3.75 -5.05 14.40
N LYS A 18 4.37 -4.17 15.18
CA LYS A 18 4.44 -2.73 14.93
C LYS A 18 5.79 -2.37 14.35
N GLY A 19 5.81 -1.36 13.49
CA GLY A 19 7.02 -0.84 12.87
C GLY A 19 7.01 0.68 12.84
N ASN A 20 8.17 1.29 13.09
CA ASN A 20 8.36 2.73 12.94
C ASN A 20 9.64 3.01 12.15
N ILE A 21 9.64 4.08 11.38
CA ILE A 21 10.81 4.54 10.64
C ILE A 21 11.71 5.35 11.57
N TRP A 22 13.00 5.04 11.52
CA TRP A 22 14.05 5.70 12.27
C TRP A 22 15.10 6.25 11.31
N ILE A 23 15.76 7.33 11.73
CA ILE A 23 16.85 7.97 10.99
C ILE A 23 18.13 7.92 11.84
N TYR A 24 19.22 7.53 11.18
CA TYR A 24 20.58 7.71 11.70
C TYR A 24 21.28 8.80 10.89
N GLU A 25 21.72 9.83 11.57
CA GLU A 25 22.47 10.93 10.96
C GLU A 25 23.47 11.53 11.97
N ASN A 26 24.68 11.84 11.52
CA ASN A 26 25.73 12.48 12.32
C ASN A 26 26.06 11.78 13.66
N GLY A 27 25.92 10.45 13.72
CA GLY A 27 26.21 9.67 14.93
C GLY A 27 25.01 9.53 15.88
N GLU A 28 23.87 10.12 15.55
CA GLU A 28 22.66 10.06 16.36
C GLU A 28 21.54 9.30 15.65
N THR A 29 20.73 8.62 16.46
CA THR A 29 19.55 7.88 15.98
C THR A 29 18.30 8.50 16.57
N LYS A 30 17.30 8.79 15.73
CA LYS A 30 16.02 9.31 16.17
C LYS A 30 14.85 8.58 15.49
N GLN A 31 13.76 8.44 16.24
CA GLN A 31 12.50 7.95 15.68
C GLN A 31 11.85 9.06 14.83
N LEU A 32 11.44 8.70 13.62
CA LEU A 32 10.82 9.63 12.68
C LEU A 32 9.29 9.51 12.66
N THR A 33 8.75 8.27 12.72
CA THR A 33 7.31 7.99 12.72
C THR A 33 6.88 7.29 14.00
N GLY A 34 5.60 7.36 14.36
CA GLY A 34 5.13 6.87 15.64
C GLY A 34 3.78 6.15 15.61
N LEU A 35 3.18 5.87 14.45
CA LEU A 35 1.89 5.17 14.37
C LEU A 35 2.01 3.65 14.54
N GLY A 36 3.22 3.11 14.41
CA GLY A 36 3.47 1.68 14.58
C GLY A 36 3.07 0.81 13.37
N LYS A 37 2.69 1.41 12.27
CA LYS A 37 2.19 0.70 11.06
C LYS A 37 3.09 0.85 9.85
N GLU A 38 4.18 1.57 9.98
CA GLU A 38 5.14 1.82 8.92
C GLU A 38 6.09 0.63 8.75
N LYS A 39 5.91 -0.13 7.67
CA LYS A 39 6.69 -1.35 7.40
C LYS A 39 7.76 -1.17 6.34
N GLN A 40 7.59 -0.17 5.47
CA GLN A 40 8.52 0.10 4.37
C GLN A 40 8.49 1.58 3.99
N TYR A 41 9.56 2.02 3.36
CA TYR A 41 9.73 3.38 2.87
C TYR A 41 10.63 3.36 1.63
N ILE A 42 10.58 4.42 0.86
CA ILE A 42 11.56 4.74 -0.19
C ILE A 42 12.07 6.17 0.01
N TRP A 43 13.27 6.44 -0.46
CA TRP A 43 13.79 7.81 -0.57
C TRP A 43 13.20 8.47 -1.81
N GLU A 44 12.51 9.61 -1.63
CA GLU A 44 12.08 10.46 -2.74
C GLU A 44 13.21 11.39 -3.17
N ASP A 45 13.98 11.88 -2.20
CA ASP A 45 15.16 12.70 -2.40
C ASP A 45 16.13 12.55 -1.19
N ASN A 46 17.14 13.42 -1.09
CA ASN A 46 18.14 13.35 -0.01
C ASN A 46 17.60 13.65 1.40
N THR A 47 16.41 14.22 1.50
CA THR A 47 15.81 14.71 2.75
C THR A 47 14.39 14.22 2.98
N HIS A 48 13.77 13.55 2.01
CA HIS A 48 12.38 13.12 2.15
C HIS A 48 12.22 11.62 1.89
N LEU A 49 11.35 11.03 2.71
CA LEU A 49 10.89 9.66 2.56
C LEU A 49 9.43 9.63 2.12
N LEU A 50 9.08 8.65 1.29
CA LEU A 50 7.71 8.22 1.03
C LEU A 50 7.47 6.90 1.77
N PHE A 51 6.34 6.77 2.44
CA PHE A 51 5.95 5.55 3.14
C PHE A 51 4.44 5.35 3.08
N GLN A 52 4.02 4.09 3.17
CA GLN A 52 2.60 3.75 3.19
C GLN A 52 2.01 4.00 4.58
N ALA A 53 0.84 4.65 4.63
CA ALA A 53 0.08 4.81 5.86
C ALA A 53 -1.41 5.07 5.58
N VAL A 54 -2.25 4.79 6.60
CA VAL A 54 -3.65 5.20 6.69
C VAL A 54 -3.74 6.17 7.86
N ARG A 55 -3.94 7.45 7.58
CA ARG A 55 -3.84 8.52 8.59
C ARG A 55 -5.11 9.34 8.76
N THR A 56 -5.89 9.51 7.69
CA THR A 56 -7.12 10.30 7.70
C THR A 56 -8.34 9.44 8.05
N ASP A 57 -9.39 10.06 8.59
CA ASP A 57 -10.64 9.35 8.87
C ASP A 57 -11.35 8.89 7.58
N ALA A 58 -11.15 9.59 6.46
CA ALA A 58 -11.63 9.15 5.17
C ALA A 58 -10.94 7.85 4.71
N GLU A 59 -9.63 7.74 4.87
CA GLU A 59 -8.87 6.51 4.55
C GLU A 59 -9.25 5.36 5.49
N LYS A 60 -9.47 5.63 6.77
CA LYS A 60 -9.95 4.60 7.73
C LYS A 60 -11.31 4.05 7.32
N LYS A 61 -12.23 4.92 6.89
CA LYS A 61 -13.54 4.49 6.37
C LYS A 61 -13.42 3.65 5.11
N LYS A 62 -12.53 4.00 4.19
CA LYS A 62 -12.22 3.18 3.01
C LYS A 62 -11.68 1.81 3.41
N GLN A 63 -10.77 1.77 4.37
CA GLN A 63 -10.22 0.52 4.90
C GLN A 63 -11.30 -0.35 5.57
N GLU A 64 -12.20 0.25 6.36
CA GLU A 64 -13.35 -0.43 6.96
C GLU A 64 -14.30 -0.98 5.90
N ALA A 65 -14.53 -0.23 4.82
CA ALA A 65 -15.32 -0.65 3.66
C ALA A 65 -14.58 -1.66 2.75
N LYS A 66 -13.37 -2.10 3.13
CA LYS A 66 -12.51 -3.02 2.35
C LYS A 66 -12.20 -2.54 0.93
N GLU A 67 -12.23 -1.22 0.72
CA GLU A 67 -11.78 -0.64 -0.54
C GLU A 67 -10.29 -0.93 -0.79
N GLU A 68 -9.93 -1.28 -2.03
CA GLU A 68 -8.54 -1.45 -2.41
C GLU A 68 -7.92 -0.07 -2.71
N PHE A 69 -7.01 0.37 -1.86
CA PHE A 69 -6.22 1.57 -2.07
C PHE A 69 -4.90 1.52 -1.30
N THR A 70 -3.95 2.34 -1.70
CA THR A 70 -2.71 2.53 -0.95
C THR A 70 -2.33 4.01 -0.95
N SER A 71 -2.25 4.63 0.22
CA SER A 71 -1.84 6.01 0.38
C SER A 71 -0.36 6.10 0.74
N PHE A 72 0.37 6.96 0.03
CA PHE A 72 1.76 7.28 0.29
C PHE A 72 1.87 8.67 0.91
N TYR A 73 2.57 8.72 2.04
CA TYR A 73 2.85 9.94 2.77
C TYR A 73 4.31 10.34 2.63
N ARG A 74 4.55 11.63 2.55
CA ARG A 74 5.88 12.25 2.47
C ARG A 74 6.24 12.85 3.80
N ILE A 75 7.47 12.62 4.27
CA ILE A 75 8.00 13.20 5.50
C ILE A 75 9.46 13.65 5.30
N ASP A 76 9.82 14.81 5.88
CA ASP A 76 11.22 15.24 5.95
C ASP A 76 11.95 14.46 7.05
N ILE A 77 13.16 13.98 6.78
CA ILE A 77 13.98 13.22 7.75
C ILE A 77 14.37 14.02 8.99
N HIS A 78 14.34 15.34 8.93
CA HIS A 78 14.61 16.21 10.07
C HIS A 78 13.41 16.37 11.01
N GLY A 79 12.22 15.92 10.58
CA GLY A 79 10.98 15.93 11.36
C GLY A 79 9.89 16.75 10.69
N GLY A 80 8.80 16.96 11.42
CA GLY A 80 7.60 17.60 10.92
C GLY A 80 6.45 16.63 10.75
N GLU A 81 5.34 17.11 10.20
CA GLU A 81 4.16 16.31 9.94
C GLU A 81 4.24 15.65 8.55
N ALA A 82 3.92 14.37 8.49
CA ALA A 82 3.82 13.68 7.22
C ALA A 82 2.59 14.17 6.43
N THR A 83 2.77 14.50 5.18
CA THR A 83 1.72 14.97 4.27
C THR A 83 1.40 13.92 3.21
N LEU A 84 0.12 13.83 2.80
CA LEU A 84 -0.28 12.94 1.72
C LEU A 84 0.41 13.34 0.42
N ALA A 85 1.16 12.41 -0.15
CA ALA A 85 1.84 12.61 -1.44
C ALA A 85 0.94 12.19 -2.61
N PHE A 86 0.36 11.01 -2.55
CA PHE A 86 -0.60 10.46 -3.52
C PHE A 86 -1.28 9.22 -2.98
N THR A 87 -2.37 8.81 -3.65
CA THR A 87 -3.10 7.58 -3.35
C THR A 87 -3.24 6.76 -4.63
N LEU A 88 -2.90 5.48 -4.55
CA LEU A 88 -3.13 4.50 -5.61
C LEU A 88 -4.50 3.84 -5.41
N PRO A 89 -5.29 3.63 -6.45
CA PRO A 89 -6.61 2.98 -6.37
C PRO A 89 -6.52 1.45 -6.42
N TYR A 90 -5.49 0.86 -5.82
CA TYR A 90 -5.25 -0.59 -5.70
C TYR A 90 -4.31 -0.87 -4.53
N ALA A 91 -4.26 -2.13 -4.11
CA ALA A 91 -3.31 -2.59 -3.09
C ALA A 91 -1.90 -2.66 -3.69
N ALA A 92 -1.00 -1.81 -3.21
CA ALA A 92 0.41 -1.79 -3.61
C ALA A 92 1.26 -2.50 -2.56
N ASP A 93 2.11 -3.43 -3.02
CA ASP A 93 3.04 -4.19 -2.18
C ASP A 93 4.40 -3.50 -2.12
N THR A 94 4.95 -3.12 -3.28
CA THR A 94 6.26 -2.49 -3.40
C THR A 94 6.19 -1.33 -4.39
N ILE A 95 6.96 -0.30 -4.12
CA ILE A 95 7.10 0.88 -4.98
C ILE A 95 8.58 1.23 -5.13
N GLU A 96 8.99 1.66 -6.33
CA GLU A 96 10.32 2.15 -6.63
C GLU A 96 10.22 3.33 -7.61
N GLU A 97 10.90 4.44 -7.31
CA GLU A 97 10.95 5.57 -8.24
C GLU A 97 11.95 5.25 -9.38
N ILE A 98 11.46 5.19 -10.61
CA ILE A 98 12.24 4.88 -11.82
C ILE A 98 12.64 6.13 -12.59
N ALA A 99 11.91 7.22 -12.41
CA ALA A 99 12.21 8.55 -12.95
C ALA A 99 11.47 9.57 -12.08
N HIS A 100 11.87 10.84 -12.13
CA HIS A 100 11.28 11.89 -11.29
C HIS A 100 9.75 11.92 -11.42
N GLY A 101 9.06 11.57 -10.33
CA GLY A 101 7.61 11.48 -10.25
C GLY A 101 6.99 10.27 -10.95
N LYS A 102 7.80 9.32 -11.46
CA LYS A 102 7.32 8.06 -12.04
C LYS A 102 7.77 6.87 -11.20
N PHE A 103 6.82 6.05 -10.85
CA PHE A 103 7.03 4.91 -9.97
C PHE A 103 6.67 3.61 -10.66
N TRP A 104 7.55 2.63 -10.54
CA TRP A 104 7.21 1.23 -10.74
C TRP A 104 6.54 0.72 -9.46
N VAL A 105 5.42 0.04 -9.62
CA VAL A 105 4.62 -0.45 -8.49
C VAL A 105 4.29 -1.92 -8.74
N SER A 106 4.57 -2.78 -7.75
CA SER A 106 3.95 -4.10 -7.69
C SER A 106 2.73 -4.05 -6.78
N GLY A 107 1.68 -4.73 -7.15
CA GLY A 107 0.47 -4.78 -6.36
C GLY A 107 -0.33 -6.04 -6.64
N THR A 108 -1.43 -6.19 -5.93
CA THR A 108 -2.35 -7.31 -6.08
C THR A 108 -3.65 -6.81 -6.67
N ILE A 109 -4.14 -7.49 -7.69
CA ILE A 109 -5.44 -7.23 -8.33
C ILE A 109 -6.37 -8.44 -8.16
N ASP A 110 -7.66 -8.19 -8.21
CA ASP A 110 -8.67 -9.24 -8.34
C ASP A 110 -8.93 -9.51 -9.83
N SER A 111 -8.77 -10.75 -10.28
CA SER A 111 -8.97 -11.12 -11.68
C SER A 111 -10.44 -11.06 -12.12
N HIS A 112 -11.41 -11.00 -11.19
CA HIS A 112 -12.81 -10.72 -11.54
C HIS A 112 -13.01 -9.25 -11.90
N TYR A 113 -12.19 -8.35 -11.32
CA TYR A 113 -12.25 -6.92 -11.55
C TYR A 113 -10.86 -6.37 -11.91
N PRO A 114 -10.26 -6.83 -13.03
CA PRO A 114 -8.87 -6.53 -13.38
C PRO A 114 -8.62 -5.04 -13.64
N ASP A 115 -9.66 -4.29 -13.93
CA ASP A 115 -9.63 -2.84 -14.16
C ASP A 115 -10.24 -2.02 -13.02
N TYR A 116 -10.36 -2.59 -11.80
CA TYR A 116 -10.88 -1.90 -10.63
C TYR A 116 -10.23 -0.52 -10.42
N TYR A 117 -8.94 -0.39 -10.69
CA TYR A 117 -8.20 0.86 -10.56
C TYR A 117 -8.63 1.96 -11.53
N LYS A 118 -9.34 1.63 -12.62
CA LYS A 118 -9.90 2.58 -13.61
C LYS A 118 -11.34 2.97 -13.29
N MET A 119 -12.00 2.25 -12.40
CA MET A 119 -13.41 2.45 -12.07
C MET A 119 -13.62 3.78 -11.35
N THR A 120 -14.80 4.36 -11.51
CA THR A 120 -15.27 5.50 -10.70
C THR A 120 -15.47 5.10 -9.24
N GLU A 121 -15.64 6.07 -8.36
CA GLU A 121 -15.88 5.79 -6.94
C GLU A 121 -17.21 5.05 -6.74
N GLU A 122 -18.23 5.38 -7.53
CA GLU A 122 -19.54 4.71 -7.50
C GLU A 122 -19.45 3.25 -7.92
N GLU A 123 -18.76 2.97 -9.03
CA GLU A 123 -18.55 1.59 -9.50
C GLU A 123 -17.76 0.75 -8.48
N ARG A 124 -16.73 1.31 -7.85
CA ARG A 124 -15.99 0.63 -6.78
C ARG A 124 -16.85 0.31 -5.58
N LYS A 125 -17.74 1.24 -5.18
CA LYS A 125 -18.68 0.99 -4.08
C LYS A 125 -19.65 -0.17 -4.39
N GLU A 126 -20.11 -0.29 -5.62
CA GLU A 126 -20.96 -1.41 -6.05
C GLU A 126 -20.21 -2.74 -5.99
N VAL A 127 -18.96 -2.77 -6.51
CA VAL A 127 -18.10 -3.97 -6.42
C VAL A 127 -17.82 -4.35 -4.97
N ASN A 128 -17.47 -3.40 -4.11
CA ASN A 128 -17.17 -3.66 -2.71
C ASN A 128 -18.39 -4.17 -1.95
N LYS A 129 -19.57 -3.60 -2.25
CA LYS A 129 -20.85 -4.07 -1.67
C LYS A 129 -21.15 -5.51 -2.10
N HIS A 130 -20.98 -5.83 -3.39
CA HIS A 130 -21.16 -7.18 -3.89
C HIS A 130 -20.19 -8.17 -3.21
N ASN A 131 -18.92 -7.82 -3.10
CA ASN A 131 -17.91 -8.63 -2.41
C ASN A 131 -18.23 -8.81 -0.91
N GLU A 132 -18.85 -7.83 -0.26
CA GLU A 132 -19.29 -7.94 1.13
C GLU A 132 -20.49 -8.88 1.25
N GLU A 133 -21.48 -8.77 0.35
CA GLU A 133 -22.66 -9.64 0.32
C GLU A 133 -22.29 -11.11 0.07
N GLU A 134 -21.21 -11.36 -0.68
CA GLU A 134 -20.71 -12.71 -0.99
C GLU A 134 -19.60 -13.19 -0.04
N ALA A 135 -19.25 -12.44 1.00
CA ALA A 135 -18.11 -12.75 1.89
C ALA A 135 -18.27 -14.06 2.66
N ASP A 136 -19.49 -14.54 2.84
CA ASP A 136 -19.79 -15.74 3.61
C ASP A 136 -19.55 -17.04 2.83
N TYR A 137 -19.29 -16.96 1.51
CA TYR A 137 -18.97 -18.14 0.74
C TYR A 137 -17.95 -17.84 -0.37
N GLN A 138 -17.15 -18.85 -0.73
CA GLN A 138 -16.15 -18.75 -1.78
C GLN A 138 -16.43 -19.77 -2.88
N VAL A 139 -16.48 -19.32 -4.12
CA VAL A 139 -16.43 -20.19 -5.28
C VAL A 139 -14.98 -20.51 -5.60
N ILE A 140 -14.59 -21.78 -5.43
CA ILE A 140 -13.25 -22.25 -5.74
C ILE A 140 -13.33 -22.99 -7.08
N ASP A 141 -13.01 -22.30 -8.15
CA ASP A 141 -13.00 -22.81 -9.54
C ASP A 141 -11.58 -22.91 -10.12
N GLU A 142 -10.57 -22.61 -9.31
CA GLU A 142 -9.16 -22.82 -9.62
C GLU A 142 -8.47 -23.55 -8.46
N THR A 143 -7.28 -24.12 -8.70
CA THR A 143 -6.51 -24.79 -7.65
C THR A 143 -6.12 -23.75 -6.59
N PRO A 144 -6.68 -23.85 -5.38
CA PRO A 144 -6.34 -22.88 -4.33
C PRO A 144 -4.95 -23.19 -3.78
N PHE A 145 -4.06 -22.21 -3.82
CA PHE A 145 -2.80 -22.29 -3.10
C PHE A 145 -2.99 -21.67 -1.71
N TRP A 146 -2.70 -22.45 -0.71
CA TRP A 146 -2.67 -21.98 0.67
C TRP A 146 -1.22 -21.74 1.10
N MET A 147 -0.95 -20.55 1.65
CA MET A 147 0.36 -20.21 2.19
C MET A 147 0.27 -20.12 3.71
N ASN A 148 1.32 -20.57 4.40
CA ASN A 148 1.39 -20.47 5.86
C ASN A 148 1.36 -18.99 6.29
N GLY A 149 0.41 -18.65 7.17
CA GLY A 149 0.19 -17.25 7.59
C GLY A 149 -0.63 -16.39 6.62
N GLY A 150 -1.18 -17.00 5.56
CA GLY A 150 -2.06 -16.33 4.60
C GLY A 150 -3.40 -17.04 4.44
N THR A 151 -4.19 -16.58 3.50
CA THR A 151 -5.43 -17.22 3.05
C THR A 151 -5.24 -17.85 1.67
N PHE A 152 -6.30 -18.42 1.13
CA PHE A 152 -6.31 -18.83 -0.27
C PHE A 152 -6.10 -17.62 -1.19
N ILE A 153 -5.27 -17.80 -2.23
CA ILE A 153 -4.98 -16.76 -3.24
C ILE A 153 -6.06 -16.63 -4.31
N ASN A 154 -7.24 -17.20 -4.05
CA ASN A 154 -8.36 -17.28 -4.99
C ASN A 154 -8.56 -15.93 -5.72
N LYS A 155 -8.46 -15.98 -7.08
CA LYS A 155 -8.61 -14.84 -7.98
C LYS A 155 -7.66 -13.66 -7.77
N LYS A 156 -6.83 -13.67 -6.74
CA LYS A 156 -5.83 -12.62 -6.53
C LYS A 156 -4.60 -12.89 -7.39
N ARG A 157 -4.12 -11.86 -8.09
CA ARG A 157 -2.95 -11.93 -9.00
C ARG A 157 -2.03 -10.76 -8.74
N SER A 158 -0.73 -11.03 -8.81
CA SER A 158 0.26 -9.94 -8.81
C SER A 158 0.20 -9.19 -10.12
N ALA A 159 0.25 -7.87 -10.04
CA ALA A 159 0.27 -6.98 -11.20
C ALA A 159 1.36 -5.92 -11.04
N PHE A 160 1.90 -5.48 -12.18
CA PHE A 160 2.89 -4.42 -12.23
C PHE A 160 2.31 -3.20 -12.93
N PHE A 161 2.60 -2.03 -12.39
CA PHE A 161 2.12 -0.76 -12.88
C PHE A 161 3.26 0.25 -13.02
N ILE A 162 3.09 1.20 -13.92
CA ILE A 162 3.78 2.48 -13.89
C ILE A 162 2.76 3.52 -13.41
N TYR A 163 3.09 4.19 -12.32
CA TYR A 163 2.31 5.32 -11.81
C TYR A 163 3.05 6.63 -12.08
N ASP A 164 2.37 7.61 -12.65
CA ASP A 164 2.89 8.97 -12.85
C ASP A 164 2.21 9.92 -11.86
N LYS A 165 2.98 10.45 -10.90
CA LYS A 165 2.51 11.37 -9.85
C LYS A 165 1.98 12.69 -10.42
N ASN A 166 2.47 13.12 -11.60
CA ASN A 166 2.08 14.40 -12.20
C ASN A 166 0.71 14.32 -12.87
N THR A 167 0.41 13.20 -13.54
CA THR A 167 -0.90 12.96 -14.17
C THR A 167 -1.87 12.25 -13.26
N GLN A 168 -1.38 11.62 -12.17
CA GLN A 168 -2.12 10.74 -11.26
C GLN A 168 -2.70 9.51 -11.95
N GLU A 169 -2.07 9.05 -13.02
CA GLU A 169 -2.51 7.89 -13.80
C GLU A 169 -1.63 6.69 -13.53
N SER A 170 -2.25 5.52 -13.58
CA SER A 170 -1.57 4.23 -13.51
C SER A 170 -1.76 3.46 -14.83
N GLU A 171 -0.66 2.99 -15.38
CA GLU A 171 -0.63 2.08 -16.52
C GLU A 171 -0.25 0.69 -16.04
N ARG A 172 -1.11 -0.31 -16.28
CA ARG A 172 -0.80 -1.70 -15.97
C ARG A 172 0.08 -2.31 -17.05
N LEU A 173 1.22 -2.88 -16.66
CA LEU A 173 2.18 -3.52 -17.54
C LEU A 173 1.90 -5.02 -17.73
N THR A 174 1.34 -5.66 -16.70
CA THR A 174 1.00 -7.09 -16.77
C THR A 174 -0.25 -7.31 -17.61
N PRO A 175 -0.27 -8.34 -18.49
CA PRO A 175 -1.47 -8.71 -19.24
C PRO A 175 -2.64 -9.07 -18.34
N GLU A 176 -3.86 -9.03 -18.88
CA GLU A 176 -5.10 -9.30 -18.14
C GLU A 176 -5.26 -10.74 -17.66
N LEU A 177 -4.56 -11.67 -18.30
CA LEU A 177 -4.74 -13.10 -18.06
C LEU A 177 -3.43 -13.79 -17.73
N PHE A 178 -3.34 -14.23 -16.50
CA PHE A 178 -2.48 -15.30 -16.02
C PHE A 178 -3.24 -16.16 -15.02
#